data_ece12d14a5d1c941bef8b618059f3e0c
#
_entry.id   ece12d14a5d1c941bef8b618059f3e0c
#
_cell.length_a   1.000
_cell.length_b   1.000
_cell.length_c   1.000
_cell.angle_alpha   90.00
_cell.angle_beta   90.00
_cell.angle_gamma   90.00
#
_symmetry.space_group_name_H-M   'P 1'
#
loop_
_entity.id
_entity.type
_entity.pdbx_description
1 polymer ?
#
loop_
_entity_poly.entity_id
_entity_poly.type
_entity_poly.pdbx_seq_one_letter_code
_entity_poly.pdbx_strand_id
1 'polypeptide(L)'
;MGMILKLAPLLLLLGAIGFADSRVFELRTYTCYDGKLDALKARFRDHTIRIFKKHGIESVGYFVPQDGERSKNTLIYILAHPSREAATKNWADFVADPEWKKVAAESEANGKIVQKIESVFMEPTEFSQLK
;
A
#
# COMPACT_ATOMS: atom_id res chain seq x y z
N MET A 1 -34.35 58.35 -21.56
CA MET A 1 -34.48 56.94 -21.41
C MET A 1 -33.08 56.37 -21.07
N GLY A 2 -32.85 56.11 -19.81
CA GLY A 2 -31.58 55.56 -19.36
C GLY A 2 -31.57 54.06 -19.54
N MET A 3 -30.67 53.53 -20.35
CA MET A 3 -30.34 52.09 -20.39
C MET A 3 -29.52 51.76 -19.14
N ILE A 4 -30.13 51.03 -18.19
CA ILE A 4 -29.42 50.52 -17.03
C ILE A 4 -28.70 49.26 -17.49
N LEU A 5 -27.39 49.39 -17.68
CA LEU A 5 -26.51 48.22 -17.91
C LEU A 5 -26.37 47.49 -16.58
N LYS A 6 -27.10 46.40 -16.42
CA LYS A 6 -26.86 45.49 -15.29
C LYS A 6 -25.56 44.78 -15.53
N LEU A 7 -24.48 45.24 -14.92
CA LEU A 7 -23.27 44.43 -14.76
C LEU A 7 -23.61 43.24 -13.86
N ALA A 8 -23.68 42.05 -14.45
CA ALA A 8 -23.70 40.84 -13.67
C ALA A 8 -22.31 40.68 -13.00
N PRO A 9 -22.27 40.41 -11.70
CA PRO A 9 -20.99 40.14 -11.07
C PRO A 9 -20.41 38.86 -11.70
N LEU A 10 -19.26 38.99 -12.33
CA LEU A 10 -18.45 37.87 -12.75
C LEU A 10 -17.96 37.18 -11.47
N LEU A 11 -18.65 36.12 -11.07
CA LEU A 11 -18.22 35.27 -9.97
C LEU A 11 -16.96 34.55 -10.47
N LEU A 12 -15.78 35.08 -10.13
CA LEU A 12 -14.54 34.35 -10.24
C LEU A 12 -14.69 33.19 -9.26
N LEU A 13 -15.05 32.00 -9.78
CA LEU A 13 -14.77 30.76 -9.10
C LEU A 13 -13.23 30.63 -9.09
N LEU A 14 -12.60 31.13 -8.04
CA LEU A 14 -11.29 30.63 -7.66
C LEU A 14 -11.52 29.18 -7.27
N GLY A 15 -11.40 28.28 -8.24
CA GLY A 15 -11.23 26.89 -7.96
C GLY A 15 -9.99 26.78 -7.08
N ALA A 16 -10.17 26.37 -5.83
CA ALA A 16 -9.04 25.97 -5.00
C ALA A 16 -8.27 24.92 -5.82
N ILE A 17 -7.07 25.28 -6.33
CA ILE A 17 -6.14 24.34 -6.87
C ILE A 17 -5.66 23.57 -5.63
N GLY A 18 -6.41 22.51 -5.26
CA GLY A 18 -5.95 21.56 -4.28
C GLY A 18 -4.73 20.88 -4.87
N PHE A 19 -3.55 21.19 -4.34
CA PHE A 19 -2.42 20.32 -4.52
C PHE A 19 -2.82 18.99 -3.91
N ALA A 20 -3.07 17.98 -4.75
CA ALA A 20 -3.20 16.62 -4.25
C ALA A 20 -1.89 16.30 -3.53
N ASP A 21 -1.95 16.08 -2.22
CA ASP A 21 -0.81 15.59 -1.45
C ASP A 21 -0.28 14.34 -2.13
N SER A 22 1.04 14.24 -2.26
CA SER A 22 1.69 13.06 -2.79
C SER A 22 1.34 11.86 -1.91
N ARG A 23 1.16 10.72 -2.54
CA ARG A 23 0.98 9.46 -1.81
C ARG A 23 2.20 9.17 -0.95
N VAL A 24 1.98 8.42 0.12
CA VAL A 24 3.04 7.85 0.94
C VAL A 24 3.28 6.41 0.47
N PHE A 25 4.52 6.04 0.28
CA PHE A 25 4.89 4.69 -0.10
C PHE A 25 5.44 3.94 1.10
N GLU A 26 5.20 2.64 1.13
CA GLU A 26 5.72 1.77 2.18
C GLU A 26 6.50 0.63 1.54
N LEU A 27 7.81 0.56 1.84
CA LEU A 27 8.67 -0.54 1.46
C LEU A 27 8.67 -1.57 2.58
N ARG A 28 8.23 -2.79 2.26
CA ARG A 28 8.22 -3.88 3.24
C ARG A 28 9.15 -5.00 2.80
N THR A 29 9.96 -5.46 3.73
CA THR A 29 10.87 -6.59 3.53
C THR A 29 10.50 -7.70 4.49
N TYR A 30 10.11 -8.84 3.95
CA TYR A 30 9.77 -10.04 4.71
C TYR A 30 10.88 -11.06 4.57
N THR A 31 11.46 -11.47 5.69
CA THR A 31 12.38 -12.59 5.73
C THR A 31 11.63 -13.82 6.24
N CYS A 32 11.63 -14.90 5.46
CA CYS A 32 10.94 -16.14 5.79
C CYS A 32 11.84 -17.09 6.57
N TYR A 33 11.20 -17.97 7.33
CA TYR A 33 11.87 -19.19 7.81
C TYR A 33 12.27 -20.06 6.61
N ASP A 34 13.26 -20.93 6.82
CA ASP A 34 13.79 -21.80 5.77
C ASP A 34 12.69 -22.58 5.05
N GLY A 35 12.74 -22.53 3.72
CA GLY A 35 11.80 -23.24 2.86
C GLY A 35 10.40 -22.67 2.79
N LYS A 36 10.13 -21.47 3.37
CA LYS A 36 8.78 -20.89 3.46
C LYS A 36 8.48 -19.79 2.44
N LEU A 37 9.42 -19.40 1.59
CA LEU A 37 9.18 -18.33 0.61
C LEU A 37 8.06 -18.68 -0.36
N ASP A 38 7.99 -19.90 -0.87
CA ASP A 38 6.93 -20.30 -1.80
C ASP A 38 5.54 -20.25 -1.13
N ALA A 39 5.46 -20.65 0.14
CA ALA A 39 4.24 -20.53 0.92
C ALA A 39 3.81 -19.07 1.11
N LEU A 40 4.77 -18.16 1.35
CA LEU A 40 4.49 -16.72 1.44
C LEU A 40 4.01 -16.15 0.11
N LYS A 41 4.67 -16.50 -0.99
CA LYS A 41 4.26 -16.08 -2.34
C LYS A 41 2.84 -16.55 -2.66
N ALA A 42 2.51 -17.79 -2.34
CA ALA A 42 1.18 -18.34 -2.52
C ALA A 42 0.13 -17.60 -1.68
N ARG A 43 0.43 -17.30 -0.42
CA ARG A 43 -0.48 -16.53 0.45
C ARG A 43 -0.77 -15.13 -0.12
N PHE A 44 0.26 -14.42 -0.61
CA PHE A 44 0.08 -13.12 -1.25
C PHE A 44 -0.75 -13.21 -2.53
N ARG A 45 -0.36 -14.11 -3.42
CA ARG A 45 -1.02 -14.31 -4.72
C ARG A 45 -2.50 -14.65 -4.57
N ASP A 46 -2.81 -15.58 -3.68
CA ASP A 46 -4.14 -16.17 -3.60
C ASP A 46 -5.08 -15.41 -2.66
N HIS A 47 -4.53 -14.66 -1.68
CA HIS A 47 -5.34 -14.04 -0.64
C HIS A 47 -4.94 -12.61 -0.27
N THR A 48 -3.70 -12.37 0.11
CA THR A 48 -3.31 -11.13 0.78
C THR A 48 -3.55 -9.89 -0.09
N ILE A 49 -3.18 -9.94 -1.36
CA ILE A 49 -3.35 -8.80 -2.30
C ILE A 49 -4.81 -8.40 -2.43
N ARG A 50 -5.71 -9.38 -2.53
CA ARG A 50 -7.15 -9.14 -2.59
C ARG A 50 -7.67 -8.50 -1.30
N ILE A 51 -7.22 -8.97 -0.15
CA ILE A 51 -7.63 -8.45 1.16
C ILE A 51 -7.04 -7.05 1.39
N PHE A 52 -5.81 -6.79 0.95
CA PHE A 52 -5.24 -5.44 0.92
C PHE A 52 -6.15 -4.47 0.16
N LYS A 53 -6.55 -4.85 -1.05
CA LYS A 53 -7.42 -4.03 -1.89
C LYS A 53 -8.77 -3.73 -1.22
N LYS A 54 -9.34 -4.70 -0.53
CA LYS A 54 -10.58 -4.56 0.25
C LYS A 54 -10.45 -3.44 1.30
N HIS A 55 -9.27 -3.23 1.85
CA HIS A 55 -9.00 -2.23 2.89
C HIS A 55 -8.30 -0.96 2.39
N GLY A 56 -8.29 -0.74 1.07
CA GLY A 56 -7.70 0.47 0.51
C GLY A 56 -6.18 0.49 0.48
N ILE A 57 -5.53 -0.65 0.66
CA ILE A 57 -4.07 -0.80 0.57
C ILE A 57 -3.72 -1.14 -0.88
N GLU A 58 -3.09 -0.19 -1.58
CA GLU A 58 -2.72 -0.34 -2.99
C GLU A 58 -1.36 -0.99 -3.13
N SER A 59 -1.28 -2.04 -3.96
CA SER A 59 -0.02 -2.70 -4.30
C SER A 59 0.67 -1.99 -5.46
N VAL A 60 1.97 -1.72 -5.31
CA VAL A 60 2.82 -1.17 -6.39
C VAL A 60 3.61 -2.28 -7.07
N GLY A 61 4.27 -3.14 -6.32
CA GLY A 61 5.02 -4.25 -6.86
C GLY A 61 5.55 -5.20 -5.80
N TYR A 62 5.84 -6.42 -6.23
CA TYR A 62 6.35 -7.50 -5.40
C TYR A 62 7.59 -8.10 -6.03
N PHE A 63 8.65 -8.27 -5.24
CA PHE A 63 9.97 -8.61 -5.76
C PHE A 63 10.64 -9.67 -4.87
N VAL A 64 11.44 -10.53 -5.49
CA VAL A 64 12.34 -11.44 -4.80
C VAL A 64 13.76 -11.14 -5.29
N PRO A 65 14.74 -10.97 -4.38
CA PRO A 65 16.13 -10.81 -4.78
C PRO A 65 16.63 -11.96 -5.67
N GLN A 66 17.46 -11.65 -6.66
CA GLN A 66 17.96 -12.66 -7.59
C GLN A 66 19.14 -13.45 -7.03
N ASP A 67 19.91 -12.86 -6.11
CA ASP A 67 21.20 -13.39 -5.70
C ASP A 67 21.28 -13.71 -4.20
N GLY A 68 22.13 -14.65 -3.84
CA GLY A 68 22.49 -14.99 -2.47
C GLY A 68 21.35 -15.60 -1.67
N GLU A 69 21.50 -15.62 -0.34
CA GLU A 69 20.50 -16.19 0.58
C GLU A 69 19.14 -15.52 0.47
N ARG A 70 19.11 -14.21 0.19
CA ARG A 70 17.86 -13.47 0.07
C ARG A 70 17.00 -13.90 -1.11
N SER A 71 17.59 -14.54 -2.13
CA SER A 71 16.82 -15.12 -3.25
C SER A 71 15.94 -16.29 -2.82
N LYS A 72 16.26 -16.90 -1.68
CA LYS A 72 15.59 -18.10 -1.16
C LYS A 72 14.58 -17.81 -0.05
N ASN A 73 14.66 -16.64 0.59
CA ASN A 73 13.89 -16.39 1.80
C ASN A 73 13.27 -14.98 1.91
N THR A 74 13.45 -14.11 0.90
CA THR A 74 13.06 -12.71 1.05
C THR A 74 12.03 -12.29 0.01
N LEU A 75 10.94 -11.67 0.47
CA LEU A 75 9.97 -10.97 -0.36
C LEU A 75 10.04 -9.48 -0.03
N ILE A 76 10.22 -8.65 -1.05
CA ILE A 76 10.21 -7.20 -0.93
C ILE A 76 9.03 -6.66 -1.71
N TYR A 77 8.25 -5.78 -1.11
CA TYR A 77 7.14 -5.18 -1.82
C TYR A 77 6.91 -3.73 -1.43
N ILE A 78 6.25 -3.02 -2.31
CA ILE A 78 5.92 -1.60 -2.15
C ILE A 78 4.42 -1.44 -2.20
N LEU A 79 3.90 -0.70 -1.21
CA LEU A 79 2.52 -0.27 -1.12
C LEU A 79 2.44 1.24 -1.31
N ALA A 80 1.31 1.70 -1.82
CA ALA A 80 0.98 3.12 -1.89
C ALA A 80 -0.22 3.42 -0.98
N HIS A 81 -0.10 4.47 -0.19
CA HIS A 81 -1.15 4.94 0.71
C HIS A 81 -1.50 6.40 0.39
N PRO A 82 -2.77 6.82 0.52
CA PRO A 82 -3.14 8.22 0.34
C PRO A 82 -2.43 9.16 1.32
N SER A 83 -2.17 8.68 2.55
CA SER A 83 -1.49 9.41 3.61
C SER A 83 -0.94 8.44 4.65
N ARG A 84 -0.12 8.95 5.57
CA ARG A 84 0.34 8.16 6.71
C ARG A 84 -0.81 7.75 7.63
N GLU A 85 -1.78 8.62 7.82
CA GLU A 85 -2.98 8.35 8.63
C GLU A 85 -3.83 7.26 8.00
N ALA A 86 -4.04 7.32 6.67
CA ALA A 86 -4.74 6.28 5.93
C ALA A 86 -4.03 4.93 6.05
N ALA A 87 -2.71 4.91 5.96
CA ALA A 87 -1.92 3.69 6.16
C ALA A 87 -2.18 3.07 7.54
N THR A 88 -2.13 3.86 8.59
CA THR A 88 -2.37 3.39 9.97
C THR A 88 -3.76 2.78 10.12
N LYS A 89 -4.79 3.48 9.63
CA LYS A 89 -6.18 3.00 9.68
C LYS A 89 -6.36 1.72 8.87
N ASN A 90 -5.90 1.72 7.63
CA ASN A 90 -6.13 0.61 6.70
C ASN A 90 -5.38 -0.65 7.14
N TRP A 91 -4.18 -0.52 7.71
CA TRP A 91 -3.46 -1.63 8.32
C TRP A 91 -4.21 -2.19 9.54
N ALA A 92 -4.74 -1.34 10.40
CA ALA A 92 -5.51 -1.79 11.56
C ALA A 92 -6.76 -2.57 11.13
N ASP A 93 -7.47 -2.08 10.12
CA ASP A 93 -8.66 -2.74 9.57
C ASP A 93 -8.30 -4.08 8.92
N PHE A 94 -7.19 -4.14 8.20
CA PHE A 94 -6.69 -5.37 7.59
C PHE A 94 -6.36 -6.44 8.65
N VAL A 95 -5.59 -6.07 9.66
CA VAL A 95 -5.19 -7.00 10.73
C VAL A 95 -6.40 -7.51 11.53
N ALA A 96 -7.43 -6.69 11.69
CA ALA A 96 -8.67 -7.05 12.38
C ALA A 96 -9.66 -7.86 11.52
N ASP A 97 -9.44 -7.94 10.21
CA ASP A 97 -10.35 -8.64 9.30
C ASP A 97 -10.36 -10.15 9.60
N PRO A 98 -11.55 -10.74 9.90
CA PRO A 98 -11.67 -12.17 10.14
C PRO A 98 -11.19 -13.04 8.97
N GLU A 99 -11.36 -12.56 7.74
CA GLU A 99 -10.87 -13.27 6.55
C GLU A 99 -9.35 -13.36 6.56
N TRP A 100 -8.65 -12.25 6.86
CA TRP A 100 -7.21 -12.26 6.99
C TRP A 100 -6.74 -13.17 8.12
N LYS A 101 -7.39 -13.11 9.28
CA LYS A 101 -7.04 -13.98 10.41
C LYS A 101 -7.15 -15.46 10.07
N LYS A 102 -8.20 -15.83 9.31
CA LYS A 102 -8.38 -17.20 8.85
C LYS A 102 -7.28 -17.61 7.86
N VAL A 103 -7.00 -16.78 6.87
CA VAL A 103 -5.93 -17.01 5.88
C VAL A 103 -4.58 -17.18 6.57
N ALA A 104 -4.24 -16.28 7.48
CA ALA A 104 -2.98 -16.34 8.23
C ALA A 104 -2.85 -17.65 9.01
N ALA A 105 -3.89 -18.03 9.75
CA ALA A 105 -3.89 -19.25 10.54
C ALA A 105 -3.77 -20.50 9.66
N GLU A 106 -4.54 -20.60 8.59
CA GLU A 106 -4.51 -21.74 7.66
C GLU A 106 -3.16 -21.87 6.94
N SER A 107 -2.59 -20.73 6.53
CA SER A 107 -1.28 -20.71 5.85
C SER A 107 -0.12 -21.14 6.76
N GLU A 108 -0.29 -21.01 8.07
CA GLU A 108 0.71 -21.37 9.09
C GLU A 108 0.44 -22.72 9.75
N ALA A 109 -0.49 -23.52 9.22
CA ALA A 109 -0.80 -24.86 9.76
C ALA A 109 0.42 -25.79 9.84
N ASN A 110 1.38 -25.62 8.93
CA ASN A 110 2.64 -26.38 8.87
C ASN A 110 3.85 -25.60 9.38
N GLY A 111 3.63 -24.60 10.23
CA GLY A 111 4.66 -23.77 10.83
C GLY A 111 4.60 -22.32 10.36
N LYS A 112 5.30 -21.47 11.11
CA LYS A 112 5.37 -20.03 10.81
C LYS A 112 6.10 -19.80 9.48
N ILE A 113 5.61 -18.82 8.74
CA ILE A 113 6.15 -18.45 7.42
C ILE A 113 7.16 -17.32 7.56
N VAL A 114 6.79 -16.22 8.22
CA VAL A 114 7.60 -15.00 8.29
C VAL A 114 8.34 -14.92 9.62
N GLN A 115 9.67 -14.78 9.52
CA GLN A 115 10.54 -14.62 10.67
C GLN A 115 10.71 -13.16 11.07
N LYS A 116 10.86 -12.26 10.09
CA LYS A 116 11.15 -10.85 10.29
C LYS A 116 10.41 -9.98 9.27
N ILE A 117 9.87 -8.88 9.74
CA ILE A 117 9.24 -7.84 8.91
C ILE A 117 9.95 -6.52 9.16
N GLU A 118 10.37 -5.86 8.08
CA GLU A 118 10.89 -4.51 8.11
C GLU A 118 9.99 -3.62 7.26
N SER A 119 9.67 -2.44 7.75
CA SER A 119 8.82 -1.46 7.05
C SER A 119 9.48 -0.08 7.07
N VAL A 120 9.55 0.55 5.91
CA VAL A 120 10.03 1.92 5.74
C VAL A 120 8.98 2.71 4.98
N PHE A 121 8.50 3.79 5.59
CA PHE A 121 7.63 4.75 4.90
C PHE A 121 8.48 5.77 4.17
N MET A 122 8.05 6.11 2.95
CA MET A 122 8.82 6.92 2.02
C MET A 122 7.93 7.98 1.38
N GLU A 123 8.51 9.17 1.15
CA GLU A 123 7.90 10.22 0.36
C GLU A 123 8.58 10.28 -1.01
N PRO A 124 7.83 10.44 -2.11
CA PRO A 124 8.49 10.64 -3.41
C PRO A 124 9.22 11.96 -3.44
N THR A 125 10.40 11.96 -4.04
CA THR A 125 11.14 13.20 -4.34
C THR A 125 10.45 13.94 -5.48
N GLU A 126 10.81 15.23 -5.68
CA GLU A 126 10.24 16.04 -6.78
C GLU A 126 10.57 15.49 -8.17
N PHE A 127 11.66 14.74 -8.31
CA PHE A 127 12.08 14.10 -9.56
C PHE A 127 11.61 12.65 -9.69
N SER A 128 10.85 12.12 -8.74
CA SER A 128 10.31 10.76 -8.84
C SER A 128 9.18 10.70 -9.87
N GLN A 129 9.22 9.70 -10.75
CA GLN A 129 8.12 9.43 -11.67
C GLN A 129 6.92 8.82 -10.94
N LEU A 130 7.17 8.08 -9.87
CA LEU A 130 6.15 7.51 -9.01
C LEU A 130 5.81 8.53 -7.91
N LYS A 131 4.55 8.97 -7.89
CA LYS A 131 4.04 9.99 -6.96
C LYS A 131 2.86 9.49 -6.17
#